data_c8bbe34b42948e3db11695c5ee6b591b
#
_entry.id   c8bbe34b42948e3db11695c5ee6b591b
#
_cell.length_a   1.000
_cell.length_b   1.000
_cell.length_c   1.000
_cell.angle_alpha   90.00
_cell.angle_beta   90.00
_cell.angle_gamma   90.00
#
_symmetry.space_group_name_H-M   'P 1'
#
loop_
_entity.id
_entity.type
_entity.pdbx_description
1 polymer ?
#
loop_
_entity_poly.entity_id
_entity_poly.type
_entity_poly.pdbx_seq_one_letter_code
_entity_poly.pdbx_strand_id
1 'polypeptide(L)' 'MKVKIFDEMHEKDLEESINGFLDKLGENDEVIDIKYEVSIAMFSEEQIYCFSAMIVYMTR' A
#
# COMPACT_ATOMS: atom_id res chain seq x y z
N MET A 1 -12.07 0.02 13.24
CA MET A 1 -11.45 -0.32 11.93
C MET A 1 -10.64 0.85 11.43
N LYS A 2 -9.46 0.58 10.92
CA LYS A 2 -8.55 1.59 10.42
C LYS A 2 -8.04 1.23 9.04
N VAL A 3 -7.57 2.22 8.30
CA VAL A 3 -6.96 2.01 7.00
C VAL A 3 -5.60 2.69 6.95
N LYS A 4 -4.67 2.08 6.24
CA LYS A 4 -3.37 2.66 5.93
C LYS A 4 -3.21 2.65 4.43
N ILE A 5 -2.91 3.81 3.85
CA ILE A 5 -2.81 3.97 2.41
C ILE A 5 -1.36 4.23 2.02
N PHE A 6 -0.92 3.57 0.97
CA PHE A 6 0.43 3.70 0.42
C PHE A 6 0.37 4.03 -1.06
N ASP A 7 1.22 4.94 -1.49
CA ASP A 7 1.41 5.28 -2.90
C ASP A 7 2.90 5.31 -3.19
N GLU A 8 3.32 4.61 -4.21
CA GLU A 8 4.71 4.59 -4.62
C GLU A 8 4.82 4.55 -6.14
N MET A 9 5.92 5.04 -6.66
CA MET A 9 6.18 5.05 -8.10
C MET A 9 6.81 3.76 -8.60
N HIS A 10 7.29 2.93 -7.69
CA HIS A 10 7.91 1.65 -8.01
C HIS A 10 7.29 0.55 -7.17
N GLU A 11 7.03 -0.57 -7.82
CA GLU A 11 6.41 -1.73 -7.20
C GLU A 11 7.19 -2.23 -5.98
N LYS A 12 8.51 -2.27 -6.11
CA LYS A 12 9.35 -2.75 -5.02
C LYS A 12 9.31 -1.82 -3.81
N ASP A 13 9.26 -0.51 -4.04
CA ASP A 13 9.15 0.46 -2.96
C ASP A 13 7.82 0.31 -2.23
N LEU A 14 6.75 0.02 -2.96
CA LEU A 14 5.45 -0.23 -2.36
C LEU A 14 5.50 -1.47 -1.48
N GLU A 15 6.10 -2.54 -1.98
CA GLU A 15 6.25 -3.78 -1.22
C GLU A 15 7.01 -3.56 0.08
N GLU A 16 8.11 -2.84 0.02
CA GLU A 16 8.90 -2.53 1.21
C GLU A 16 8.13 -1.69 2.22
N SER A 17 7.36 -0.71 1.74
CA SER A 17 6.54 0.13 2.61
C SER A 17 5.46 -0.68 3.31
N ILE A 18 4.80 -1.56 2.58
CA ILE A 18 3.75 -2.43 3.13
C ILE A 18 4.35 -3.37 4.17
N ASN A 19 5.44 -4.03 3.83
CA ASN A 19 6.07 -4.98 4.75
C ASN A 19 6.58 -4.29 6.01
N GLY A 20 7.14 -3.08 5.87
CA GLY A 20 7.55 -2.28 7.03
C GLY A 20 6.39 -1.97 7.96
N PHE A 21 5.23 -1.66 7.41
CA PHE A 21 4.04 -1.42 8.20
C PHE A 21 3.56 -2.70 8.89
N LEU A 22 3.52 -3.81 8.17
CA LEU A 22 3.07 -5.09 8.72
C LEU A 22 3.97 -5.55 9.88
N ASP A 23 5.26 -5.30 9.77
CA ASP A 23 6.23 -5.66 10.81
C ASP A 23 6.04 -4.84 12.09
N LYS A 24 5.42 -3.67 12.00
CA LYS A 24 5.18 -2.81 13.15
C LYS A 24 3.87 -3.12 13.87
N LEU A 25 3.03 -3.95 13.29
CA LEU A 25 1.77 -4.32 13.93
C LEU A 25 2.03 -5.17 15.18
N GLY A 26 1.23 -4.92 16.21
CA GLY A 26 1.34 -5.66 17.47
C GLY A 26 0.38 -6.83 17.55
N GLU A 27 0.39 -7.50 18.70
CA GLU A 27 -0.45 -8.68 18.91
C GLU A 27 -1.94 -8.38 18.85
N ASN A 28 -2.31 -7.13 19.14
CA ASN A 28 -3.71 -6.73 19.14
C ASN A 28 -4.18 -6.20 17.78
N ASP A 29 -3.29 -6.17 16.82
CA ASP A 29 -3.60 -5.68 15.49
C ASP A 29 -3.91 -6.85 14.56
N GLU A 30 -4.94 -6.70 13.75
CA GLU A 30 -5.37 -7.73 12.82
C GLU A 30 -5.60 -7.12 11.45
N VAL A 31 -4.94 -7.64 10.44
CA VAL A 31 -5.16 -7.22 9.06
C VAL A 31 -6.40 -7.93 8.54
N ILE A 32 -7.35 -7.16 8.05
CA ILE A 32 -8.60 -7.68 7.53
C ILE A 32 -8.53 -7.85 6.02
N ASP A 33 -7.94 -6.88 5.33
CA ASP A 33 -7.87 -6.90 3.87
C ASP A 33 -6.71 -6.04 3.39
N ILE A 34 -6.19 -6.37 2.23
CA ILE A 34 -5.20 -5.57 1.52
C ILE A 34 -5.69 -5.42 0.09
N LYS A 35 -5.89 -4.17 -0.33
CA LYS A 35 -6.30 -3.86 -1.69
C LYS A 35 -5.14 -3.25 -2.44
N TYR A 36 -4.94 -3.69 -3.67
CA TYR A 36 -3.83 -3.24 -4.50
C TYR A 36 -4.37 -2.70 -5.82
N GLU A 37 -3.80 -1.60 -6.27
CA GLU A 37 -4.20 -0.98 -7.52
C GLU A 37 -3.01 -0.36 -8.22
N VAL A 38 -2.99 -0.47 -9.55
CA VAL A 38 -1.99 0.17 -10.38
C VAL A 38 -2.70 1.14 -11.30
N SER A 39 -2.25 2.38 -11.30
CA SER A 39 -2.75 3.37 -12.24
C SER A 39 -1.60 3.86 -13.12
N ILE A 40 -1.95 4.21 -14.37
CA ILE A 40 -0.99 4.66 -15.35
C ILE A 40 -1.44 6.04 -15.83
N ALA A 41 -0.54 7.02 -15.74
CA ALA A 41 -0.74 8.33 -16.33
C ALA A 41 0.23 8.50 -17.48
N MET A 42 -0.27 8.98 -18.60
CA MET A 42 0.58 9.27 -19.76
C MET A 42 0.78 10.78 -19.86
N PHE A 43 2.03 11.18 -19.81
CA PHE A 43 2.41 12.58 -19.94
C PHE A 43 3.34 12.68 -21.14
N SER A 44 2.85 13.26 -22.24
CA SER A 44 3.60 13.29 -23.48
C SER A 44 3.94 11.88 -23.95
N GLU A 45 5.24 11.54 -24.03
CA GLU A 45 5.69 10.20 -24.39
C GLU A 45 6.11 9.37 -23.17
N GLU A 46 5.95 9.91 -21.98
CA GLU A 46 6.33 9.21 -20.76
C GLU A 46 5.13 8.53 -20.11
N GLN A 47 5.33 7.31 -19.66
CA GLN A 47 4.36 6.59 -18.87
C GLN A 47 4.78 6.67 -17.40
N ILE A 48 3.86 7.17 -16.58
CA ILE A 48 4.08 7.24 -15.15
C ILE A 48 3.17 6.22 -14.48
N TYR A 49 3.76 5.28 -13.77
CA TYR A 49 3.03 4.28 -13.02
C TYR A 49 2.89 4.72 -11.57
N CYS A 50 1.70 4.54 -11.03
CA CYS A 50 1.46 4.75 -9.62
C CYS A 50 0.93 3.44 -9.04
N PHE A 51 1.65 2.91 -8.06
CA PHE A 51 1.28 1.68 -7.37
C PHE A 51 0.71 2.07 -6.01
N SER A 52 -0.51 1.65 -5.76
CA SER A 52 -1.22 2.02 -4.53
C SER A 52 -1.69 0.79 -3.80
N ALA A 53 -1.71 0.87 -2.49
CA ALA A 53 -2.28 -0.19 -1.66
C ALA A 53 -3.00 0.42 -0.48
N MET A 54 -4.05 -0.27 -0.04
CA MET A 54 -4.78 0.10 1.16
C MET A 54 -4.86 -1.12 2.06
N ILE A 55 -4.38 -0.97 3.28
CA ILE A 55 -4.47 -2.02 4.28
C ILE A 55 -5.59 -1.65 5.23
N VAL A 56 -6.57 -2.55 5.34
CA VAL A 56 -7.67 -2.42 6.29
C VAL A 56 -7.35 -3.28 7.49
N TYR A 57 -7.33 -2.69 8.67
CA TYR A 57 -6.94 -3.41 9.87
C TYR A 57 -7.74 -2.96 11.09
N MET A 58 -7.72 -3.78 12.12
CA MET A 58 -8.34 -3.48 13.39
C MET A 58 -7.31 -3.56 14.50
N THR A 59 -7.47 -2.67 15.48
CA THR A 59 -6.71 -2.70 16.73
C THR A 59 -7.69 -2.99 17.87
N ARG A 60 -7.39 -3.99 18.64
CA ARG A 60 -8.23 -4.36 19.78
C ARG A 60 -7.82 -3.63 21.05
#